data_673db7b5b611e88a45c5873f0f053893
#
_entry.id   673db7b5b611e88a45c5873f0f053893
#
_cell.length_a   1.000
_cell.length_b   1.000
_cell.length_c   1.000
_cell.angle_alpha   90.00
_cell.angle_beta   90.00
_cell.angle_gamma   90.00
#
_symmetry.space_group_name_H-M   'P 1'
#
loop_
_entity.id
_entity.type
_entity.pdbx_description
1 polymer ?
#
loop_
_entity_poly.entity_id
_entity_poly.type
_entity_poly.pdbx_seq_one_letter_code
_entity_poly.pdbx_strand_id
1 'polypeptide(L)'
;MTERKIALITGGSRGIGLACALELAKAGCDIIINDICEAEKAQPALDEIKACGVNAYFYQFDVSNDEQVQAAVDKMIAEHGKIDILLNNAGITKDGLFVRMDMEQWERVIKINLTSAYCVTHAVIKHMMKARQGSIINMSSIVGRHGNAGQANYSASKAGLIGLTQTLAKEFGGRNIRV
;
A
#
# COMPACT_ATOMS: atom_id res chain seq x y z
N MET A 1 0.55 -28.63 6.74
CA MET A 1 1.16 -27.50 5.98
C MET A 1 0.74 -26.23 6.68
N THR A 2 1.67 -25.37 7.08
CA THR A 2 1.33 -24.06 7.64
C THR A 2 0.67 -23.22 6.56
N GLU A 3 -0.49 -22.64 6.87
CA GLU A 3 -1.21 -21.75 5.97
C GLU A 3 -0.32 -20.57 5.56
N ARG A 4 -0.23 -20.28 4.24
CA ARG A 4 0.62 -19.18 3.73
C ARG A 4 0.10 -17.81 4.22
N LYS A 5 1.01 -16.89 4.44
CA LYS A 5 0.66 -15.49 4.67
C LYS A 5 0.19 -14.87 3.38
N ILE A 6 -0.72 -13.91 3.49
CA ILE A 6 -1.24 -13.13 2.37
C ILE A 6 -0.76 -11.69 2.50
N ALA A 7 -0.12 -11.20 1.44
CA ALA A 7 0.38 -9.83 1.36
C ALA A 7 -0.40 -9.03 0.33
N LEU A 8 -0.95 -7.89 0.74
CA LEU A 8 -1.55 -6.88 -0.13
C LEU A 8 -0.54 -5.78 -0.42
N ILE A 9 -0.30 -5.51 -1.71
CA ILE A 9 0.61 -4.46 -2.18
C ILE A 9 -0.15 -3.47 -3.06
N THR A 10 -0.27 -2.21 -2.64
CA THR A 10 -0.85 -1.15 -3.48
C THR A 10 0.17 -0.62 -4.48
N GLY A 11 -0.25 -0.34 -5.73
CA GLY A 11 0.66 0.01 -6.81
C GLY A 11 1.64 -1.13 -7.13
N GLY A 12 1.16 -2.38 -7.09
CA GLY A 12 1.99 -3.58 -7.14
C GLY A 12 2.30 -4.10 -8.54
N SER A 13 1.76 -3.49 -9.60
CA SER A 13 1.91 -4.00 -10.97
C SER A 13 3.27 -3.71 -11.60
N ARG A 14 4.09 -2.83 -11.00
CA ARG A 14 5.39 -2.40 -11.53
C ARG A 14 6.31 -1.79 -10.48
N GLY A 15 7.56 -1.54 -10.89
CA GLY A 15 8.53 -0.77 -10.11
C GLY A 15 8.78 -1.35 -8.72
N ILE A 16 8.84 -0.47 -7.70
CA ILE A 16 9.15 -0.86 -6.31
C ILE A 16 8.07 -1.80 -5.75
N GLY A 17 6.79 -1.54 -6.06
CA GLY A 17 5.69 -2.40 -5.60
C GLY A 17 5.83 -3.82 -6.10
N LEU A 18 6.12 -4.02 -7.40
CA LEU A 18 6.36 -5.35 -7.96
C LEU A 18 7.60 -6.01 -7.38
N ALA A 19 8.70 -5.27 -7.22
CA ALA A 19 9.91 -5.81 -6.62
C ALA A 19 9.66 -6.31 -5.19
N CYS A 20 8.91 -5.55 -4.38
CA CYS A 20 8.51 -6.00 -3.04
C CYS A 20 7.57 -7.21 -3.08
N ALA A 21 6.63 -7.25 -4.04
CA ALA A 21 5.75 -8.39 -4.23
C ALA A 21 6.54 -9.67 -4.54
N LEU A 22 7.54 -9.59 -5.40
CA LEU A 22 8.42 -10.72 -5.75
C LEU A 22 9.25 -11.21 -4.56
N GLU A 23 9.79 -10.31 -3.74
CA GLU A 23 10.55 -10.72 -2.54
C GLU A 23 9.63 -11.38 -1.49
N LEU A 24 8.41 -10.88 -1.29
CA LEU A 24 7.43 -11.52 -0.42
C LEU A 24 6.97 -12.88 -0.98
N ALA A 25 6.83 -13.00 -2.30
CA ALA A 25 6.51 -14.26 -2.97
C ALA A 25 7.63 -15.30 -2.78
N LYS A 26 8.89 -14.93 -2.96
CA LYS A 26 10.06 -15.78 -2.68
C LYS A 26 10.13 -16.21 -1.21
N ALA A 27 9.63 -15.38 -0.29
CA ALA A 27 9.49 -15.71 1.12
C ALA A 27 8.28 -16.62 1.43
N GLY A 28 7.51 -17.04 0.41
CA GLY A 28 6.41 -17.97 0.52
C GLY A 28 5.04 -17.34 0.83
N CYS A 29 4.89 -16.03 0.66
CA CYS A 29 3.60 -15.38 0.80
C CYS A 29 2.78 -15.50 -0.49
N ASP A 30 1.48 -15.73 -0.38
CA ASP A 30 0.55 -15.46 -1.47
C ASP A 30 0.35 -13.95 -1.62
N ILE A 31 0.25 -13.47 -2.85
CA ILE A 31 0.34 -12.05 -3.16
C ILE A 31 -0.97 -11.52 -3.76
N ILE A 32 -1.45 -10.44 -3.22
CA ILE A 32 -2.50 -9.60 -3.81
C ILE A 32 -1.85 -8.29 -4.25
N ILE A 33 -1.89 -7.99 -5.54
CA ILE A 33 -1.50 -6.66 -6.03
C ILE A 33 -2.72 -5.85 -6.40
N ASN A 34 -2.67 -4.56 -6.09
CA ASN A 34 -3.62 -3.56 -6.56
C ASN A 34 -2.93 -2.58 -7.50
N ASP A 35 -3.64 -2.15 -8.49
CA ASP A 35 -3.31 -0.97 -9.31
C ASP A 35 -4.59 -0.39 -9.92
N ILE A 36 -4.49 0.82 -10.52
CA ILE A 36 -5.59 1.43 -11.29
C ILE A 36 -5.62 0.98 -12.75
N CYS A 37 -4.58 0.29 -13.23
CA CYS A 37 -4.49 -0.16 -14.61
C CYS A 37 -5.47 -1.31 -14.88
N GLU A 38 -5.77 -1.53 -16.16
CA GLU A 38 -6.54 -2.68 -16.63
C GLU A 38 -5.81 -3.99 -16.31
N ALA A 39 -6.59 -5.07 -16.13
CA ALA A 39 -6.10 -6.38 -15.70
C ALA A 39 -5.01 -6.95 -16.66
N GLU A 40 -5.17 -6.70 -17.96
CA GLU A 40 -4.23 -7.13 -18.99
C GLU A 40 -2.83 -6.51 -18.79
N LYS A 41 -2.77 -5.29 -18.27
CA LYS A 41 -1.50 -4.60 -17.96
C LYS A 41 -0.85 -5.12 -16.70
N ALA A 42 -1.62 -5.69 -15.78
CA ALA A 42 -1.11 -6.30 -14.55
C ALA A 42 -0.70 -7.77 -14.78
N GLN A 43 -1.13 -8.42 -15.86
CA GLN A 43 -0.89 -9.84 -16.12
C GLN A 43 0.60 -10.23 -16.11
N PRO A 44 1.54 -9.49 -16.74
CA PRO A 44 2.96 -9.83 -16.65
C PRO A 44 3.49 -9.89 -15.22
N ALA A 45 3.08 -8.95 -14.35
CA ALA A 45 3.45 -8.94 -12.95
C ALA A 45 2.90 -10.17 -12.21
N LEU A 46 1.65 -10.55 -12.48
CA LEU A 46 1.05 -11.76 -11.90
C LEU A 46 1.79 -13.03 -12.32
N ASP A 47 2.22 -13.10 -13.58
CA ASP A 47 2.95 -14.27 -14.10
C ASP A 47 4.34 -14.39 -13.45
N GLU A 48 5.06 -13.26 -13.27
CA GLU A 48 6.33 -13.24 -12.55
C GLU A 48 6.17 -13.66 -11.08
N ILE A 49 5.12 -13.20 -10.40
CA ILE A 49 4.85 -13.57 -9.00
C ILE A 49 4.51 -15.07 -8.91
N LYS A 50 3.65 -15.57 -9.79
CA LYS A 50 3.28 -17.01 -9.82
C LYS A 50 4.46 -17.91 -10.12
N ALA A 51 5.44 -17.46 -10.89
CA ALA A 51 6.69 -18.19 -11.14
C ALA A 51 7.51 -18.44 -9.87
N CYS A 52 7.28 -17.69 -8.79
CA CYS A 52 7.85 -17.96 -7.47
C CYS A 52 7.18 -19.13 -6.72
N GLY A 53 6.16 -19.79 -7.31
CA GLY A 53 5.47 -20.95 -6.71
C GLY A 53 4.40 -20.58 -5.67
N VAL A 54 3.86 -19.39 -5.73
CA VAL A 54 2.80 -18.86 -4.86
C VAL A 54 1.56 -18.46 -5.68
N ASN A 55 0.43 -18.23 -4.99
CA ASN A 55 -0.72 -17.65 -5.64
C ASN A 55 -0.55 -16.13 -5.80
N ALA A 56 -1.05 -15.59 -6.92
CA ALA A 56 -1.05 -14.16 -7.19
C ALA A 56 -2.43 -13.72 -7.72
N TYR A 57 -2.94 -12.63 -7.15
CA TYR A 57 -4.25 -12.07 -7.45
C TYR A 57 -4.15 -10.58 -7.75
N PHE A 58 -5.04 -10.08 -8.58
CA PHE A 58 -5.13 -8.67 -8.94
C PHE A 58 -6.50 -8.10 -8.59
N TYR A 59 -6.49 -6.93 -7.96
CA TYR A 59 -7.70 -6.16 -7.69
C TYR A 59 -7.53 -4.75 -8.22
N GLN A 60 -8.37 -4.40 -9.20
CA GLN A 60 -8.37 -3.06 -9.77
C GLN A 60 -9.23 -2.13 -8.91
N PHE A 61 -8.62 -1.13 -8.31
CA PHE A 61 -9.31 -0.02 -7.64
C PHE A 61 -8.38 1.18 -7.46
N ASP A 62 -9.00 2.36 -7.36
CA ASP A 62 -8.30 3.60 -7.03
C ASP A 62 -8.14 3.73 -5.51
N VAL A 63 -6.91 3.66 -5.02
CA VAL A 63 -6.59 3.81 -3.60
C VAL A 63 -7.00 5.15 -3.01
N SER A 64 -7.26 6.17 -3.85
CA SER A 64 -7.73 7.48 -3.43
C SER A 64 -9.26 7.56 -3.28
N ASN A 65 -9.98 6.49 -3.62
CA ASN A 65 -11.43 6.37 -3.47
C ASN A 65 -11.76 5.41 -2.32
N ASP A 66 -12.20 5.96 -1.18
CA ASP A 66 -12.45 5.20 0.05
C ASP A 66 -13.52 4.10 -0.12
N GLU A 67 -14.58 4.37 -0.91
CA GLU A 67 -15.64 3.38 -1.17
C GLU A 67 -15.10 2.18 -1.96
N GLN A 68 -14.27 2.43 -2.99
CA GLN A 68 -13.62 1.36 -3.75
C GLN A 68 -12.64 0.57 -2.88
N VAL A 69 -11.87 1.25 -2.02
CA VAL A 69 -10.96 0.61 -1.08
C VAL A 69 -11.71 -0.32 -0.13
N GLN A 70 -12.78 0.17 0.51
CA GLN A 70 -13.56 -0.66 1.44
C GLN A 70 -14.16 -1.87 0.75
N ALA A 71 -14.82 -1.68 -0.41
CA ALA A 71 -15.42 -2.77 -1.17
C ALA A 71 -14.38 -3.81 -1.63
N ALA A 72 -13.19 -3.36 -2.08
CA ALA A 72 -12.13 -4.25 -2.50
C ALA A 72 -11.55 -5.05 -1.33
N VAL A 73 -11.32 -4.41 -0.17
CA VAL A 73 -10.81 -5.11 1.02
C VAL A 73 -11.83 -6.11 1.53
N ASP A 74 -13.11 -5.76 1.61
CA ASP A 74 -14.17 -6.68 2.02
C ASP A 74 -14.23 -7.91 1.10
N LYS A 75 -14.11 -7.71 -0.22
CA LYS A 75 -14.04 -8.78 -1.21
C LYS A 75 -12.79 -9.66 -1.00
N MET A 76 -11.61 -9.07 -0.81
CA MET A 76 -10.37 -9.81 -0.53
C MET A 76 -10.50 -10.68 0.72
N ILE A 77 -11.08 -10.14 1.78
CA ILE A 77 -11.29 -10.89 3.03
C ILE A 77 -12.30 -12.02 2.83
N ALA A 78 -13.37 -11.80 2.07
CA ALA A 78 -14.36 -12.84 1.78
C ALA A 78 -13.74 -13.99 0.94
N GLU A 79 -12.88 -13.67 -0.02
CA GLU A 79 -12.27 -14.65 -0.93
C GLU A 79 -11.05 -15.36 -0.34
N HIS A 80 -10.25 -14.66 0.47
CA HIS A 80 -8.96 -15.17 0.96
C HIS A 80 -8.88 -15.34 2.48
N GLY A 81 -9.88 -14.89 3.21
CA GLY A 81 -10.01 -15.04 4.67
C GLY A 81 -9.19 -14.04 5.50
N LYS A 82 -8.06 -13.54 4.98
CA LYS A 82 -7.15 -12.68 5.74
C LYS A 82 -6.26 -11.82 4.84
N ILE A 83 -5.66 -10.79 5.44
CA ILE A 83 -4.50 -10.05 4.92
C ILE A 83 -3.51 -9.94 6.09
N ASP A 84 -2.37 -10.63 5.99
CA ASP A 84 -1.34 -10.67 7.05
C ASP A 84 -0.32 -9.52 6.91
N ILE A 85 -0.08 -9.07 5.67
CA ILE A 85 0.89 -8.02 5.35
C ILE A 85 0.21 -7.01 4.43
N LEU A 86 0.34 -5.73 4.77
CA LEU A 86 -0.06 -4.60 3.93
C LEU A 86 1.16 -3.76 3.57
N LEU A 87 1.40 -3.56 2.28
CA LEU A 87 2.38 -2.59 1.78
C LEU A 87 1.65 -1.44 1.09
N ASN A 88 1.59 -0.29 1.74
CA ASN A 88 1.14 0.97 1.18
C ASN A 88 2.28 1.57 0.34
N ASN A 89 2.31 1.22 -0.94
CA ASN A 89 3.35 1.65 -1.88
C ASN A 89 2.80 2.61 -2.96
N ALA A 90 1.52 2.55 -3.30
CA ALA A 90 0.93 3.43 -4.30
C ALA A 90 1.28 4.90 -4.03
N GLY A 91 1.71 5.59 -5.07
CA GLY A 91 2.12 6.99 -4.92
C GLY A 91 2.52 7.62 -6.25
N ILE A 92 2.45 8.93 -6.27
CA ILE A 92 2.83 9.77 -7.41
C ILE A 92 3.73 10.92 -6.97
N THR A 93 4.41 11.53 -7.94
CA THR A 93 5.04 12.84 -7.80
C THR A 93 4.37 13.84 -8.75
N LYS A 94 4.34 15.10 -8.35
CA LYS A 94 3.94 16.26 -9.16
C LYS A 94 4.85 17.41 -8.75
N ASP A 95 6.07 17.36 -9.26
CA ASP A 95 7.15 18.27 -8.88
C ASP A 95 6.94 19.65 -9.53
N GLY A 96 7.22 20.70 -8.81
CA GLY A 96 7.11 22.10 -9.25
C GLY A 96 7.53 23.05 -8.13
N LEU A 97 8.03 24.24 -8.52
CA LEU A 97 8.37 25.26 -7.53
C LEU A 97 7.12 25.65 -6.73
N PHE A 98 7.27 25.82 -5.42
CA PHE A 98 6.16 26.09 -4.50
C PHE A 98 5.28 27.27 -4.94
N VAL A 99 5.89 28.34 -5.43
CA VAL A 99 5.17 29.54 -5.92
C VAL A 99 4.30 29.30 -7.17
N ARG A 100 4.50 28.17 -7.87
CA ARG A 100 3.75 27.76 -9.07
C ARG A 100 2.89 26.52 -8.84
N MET A 101 2.97 25.93 -7.65
CA MET A 101 2.18 24.75 -7.29
C MET A 101 0.76 25.19 -6.99
N ASP A 102 -0.19 24.69 -7.77
CA ASP A 102 -1.61 24.93 -7.52
C ASP A 102 -2.18 23.93 -6.49
N MET A 103 -3.39 24.23 -6.02
CA MET A 103 -4.05 23.40 -5.01
C MET A 103 -4.38 22.01 -5.55
N GLU A 104 -4.72 21.88 -6.82
CA GLU A 104 -5.02 20.57 -7.43
C GLU A 104 -3.81 19.65 -7.39
N GLN A 105 -2.62 20.15 -7.75
CA GLN A 105 -1.36 19.40 -7.67
C GLN A 105 -1.01 19.01 -6.24
N TRP A 106 -1.23 19.90 -5.29
CA TRP A 106 -1.03 19.64 -3.87
C TRP A 106 -1.97 18.53 -3.38
N GLU A 107 -3.27 18.73 -3.52
CA GLU A 107 -4.30 17.82 -3.02
C GLU A 107 -4.19 16.43 -3.65
N ARG A 108 -3.91 16.36 -4.95
CA ARG A 108 -3.75 15.09 -5.65
C ARG A 108 -2.61 14.24 -5.09
N VAL A 109 -1.46 14.86 -4.80
CA VAL A 109 -0.32 14.13 -4.21
C VAL A 109 -0.62 13.72 -2.78
N ILE A 110 -1.19 14.61 -1.96
CA ILE A 110 -1.60 14.27 -0.58
C ILE A 110 -2.62 13.13 -0.59
N LYS A 111 -3.63 13.22 -1.45
CA LYS A 111 -4.71 12.23 -1.54
C LYS A 111 -4.18 10.83 -1.91
N ILE A 112 -3.31 10.76 -2.94
CA ILE A 112 -2.80 9.47 -3.42
C ILE A 112 -1.70 8.91 -2.51
N ASN A 113 -0.80 9.75 -1.96
CA ASN A 113 0.36 9.25 -1.23
C ASN A 113 0.11 9.06 0.28
N LEU A 114 -0.76 9.87 0.88
CA LEU A 114 -0.98 9.87 2.33
C LEU A 114 -2.40 9.42 2.70
N THR A 115 -3.42 10.08 2.14
CA THR A 115 -4.81 9.74 2.49
C THR A 115 -5.15 8.30 2.08
N SER A 116 -4.66 7.83 0.93
CA SER A 116 -4.85 6.45 0.50
C SER A 116 -4.28 5.43 1.51
N ALA A 117 -3.08 5.70 2.04
CA ALA A 117 -2.48 4.83 3.05
C ALA A 117 -3.33 4.75 4.33
N TYR A 118 -3.97 5.87 4.72
CA TYR A 118 -4.97 5.86 5.78
C TYR A 118 -6.17 4.98 5.39
N CYS A 119 -6.81 5.20 4.24
CA CYS A 119 -8.01 4.47 3.82
C CYS A 119 -7.74 2.95 3.75
N VAL A 120 -6.68 2.52 3.06
CA VAL A 120 -6.35 1.09 2.93
C VAL A 120 -6.00 0.47 4.29
N THR A 121 -5.20 1.18 5.10
CA THR A 121 -4.85 0.70 6.44
C THR A 121 -6.08 0.60 7.32
N HIS A 122 -6.98 1.60 7.30
CA HIS A 122 -8.21 1.61 8.09
C HIS A 122 -9.15 0.44 7.74
N ALA A 123 -9.26 0.10 6.45
CA ALA A 123 -10.04 -1.05 6.01
C ALA A 123 -9.42 -2.38 6.48
N VAL A 124 -8.10 -2.56 6.33
CA VAL A 124 -7.39 -3.81 6.64
C VAL A 124 -7.20 -4.03 8.14
N ILE A 125 -6.91 -2.99 8.90
CA ILE A 125 -6.46 -3.12 10.30
C ILE A 125 -7.53 -3.74 11.22
N LYS A 126 -8.82 -3.56 10.90
CA LYS A 126 -9.93 -4.17 11.64
C LYS A 126 -9.83 -5.72 11.65
N HIS A 127 -9.39 -6.29 10.54
CA HIS A 127 -9.20 -7.74 10.39
C HIS A 127 -7.94 -8.21 11.11
N MET A 128 -6.83 -7.46 10.98
CA MET A 128 -5.60 -7.74 11.72
C MET A 128 -5.80 -7.69 13.24
N MET A 129 -6.61 -6.74 13.73
CA MET A 129 -6.96 -6.63 15.15
C MET A 129 -7.71 -7.85 15.66
N LYS A 130 -8.65 -8.40 14.90
CA LYS A 130 -9.38 -9.63 15.26
C LYS A 130 -8.44 -10.83 15.28
N ALA A 131 -7.54 -10.93 14.29
CA ALA A 131 -6.55 -12.00 14.22
C ALA A 131 -5.41 -11.85 15.26
N ARG A 132 -5.26 -10.67 15.90
CA ARG A 132 -4.14 -10.30 16.77
C ARG A 132 -2.78 -10.54 16.10
N GLN A 133 -2.72 -10.27 14.80
CA GLN A 133 -1.53 -10.46 13.98
C GLN A 133 -1.60 -9.58 12.74
N GLY A 134 -0.48 -8.92 12.38
CA GLY A 134 -0.37 -8.13 11.17
C GLY A 134 0.97 -7.44 11.02
N SER A 135 1.28 -7.05 9.79
CA SER A 135 2.42 -6.19 9.49
C SER A 135 2.03 -5.17 8.43
N ILE A 136 2.20 -3.90 8.74
CA ILE A 136 1.89 -2.79 7.83
C ILE A 136 3.19 -2.07 7.50
N ILE A 137 3.43 -1.82 6.23
CA ILE A 137 4.62 -1.13 5.74
C ILE A 137 4.15 0.08 4.92
N ASN A 138 4.59 1.27 5.31
CA ASN A 138 4.29 2.51 4.60
C ASN A 138 5.54 2.98 3.84
N MET A 139 5.45 3.08 2.51
CA MET A 139 6.56 3.54 1.68
C MET A 139 6.75 5.05 1.78
N SER A 140 7.59 5.47 2.72
CA SER A 140 8.02 6.85 2.84
C SER A 140 9.16 7.17 1.85
N SER A 141 9.88 8.25 2.09
CA SER A 141 11.03 8.68 1.27
C SER A 141 11.99 9.49 2.13
N ILE A 142 13.25 9.53 1.70
CA ILE A 142 14.28 10.39 2.31
C ILE A 142 13.84 11.86 2.29
N VAL A 143 13.13 12.30 1.25
CA VAL A 143 12.64 13.68 1.14
C VAL A 143 11.51 13.98 2.14
N GLY A 144 10.84 12.99 2.70
CA GLY A 144 9.91 13.16 3.82
C GLY A 144 10.61 13.59 5.12
N ARG A 145 11.91 13.36 5.25
CA ARG A 145 12.72 13.77 6.41
C ARG A 145 13.50 15.05 6.16
N HIS A 146 13.99 15.27 4.95
CA HIS A 146 14.94 16.33 4.64
C HIS A 146 14.37 17.41 3.71
N GLY A 147 13.23 17.16 3.08
CA GLY A 147 12.70 18.01 2.02
C GLY A 147 13.51 17.92 0.73
N ASN A 148 12.96 18.51 -0.33
CA ASN A 148 13.68 18.74 -1.59
C ASN A 148 13.00 19.89 -2.32
N ALA A 149 13.78 20.78 -2.93
CA ALA A 149 13.24 21.88 -3.72
C ALA A 149 12.33 21.37 -4.85
N GLY A 150 11.18 21.98 -5.03
CA GLY A 150 10.20 21.57 -6.02
C GLY A 150 9.31 20.37 -5.62
N GLN A 151 9.46 19.82 -4.41
CA GLN A 151 8.70 18.65 -3.95
C GLN A 151 7.92 18.92 -2.66
N ALA A 152 7.36 20.11 -2.48
CA ALA A 152 6.66 20.45 -1.24
C ALA A 152 5.51 19.50 -0.91
N ASN A 153 4.65 19.19 -1.89
CA ASN A 153 3.54 18.24 -1.76
C ASN A 153 4.02 16.80 -1.48
N TYR A 154 5.00 16.34 -2.24
CA TYR A 154 5.56 14.99 -2.08
C TYR A 154 6.26 14.81 -0.74
N SER A 155 7.12 15.76 -0.36
CA SER A 155 7.81 15.75 0.94
C SER A 155 6.83 15.76 2.09
N ALA A 156 5.80 16.63 2.04
CA ALA A 156 4.75 16.68 3.06
C ALA A 156 4.00 15.34 3.16
N SER A 157 3.61 14.74 2.02
CA SER A 157 2.93 13.45 2.01
C SER A 157 3.79 12.34 2.64
N LYS A 158 5.09 12.30 2.32
CA LYS A 158 6.01 11.27 2.83
C LYS A 158 6.41 11.50 4.30
N ALA A 159 6.44 12.75 4.76
CA ALA A 159 6.56 13.10 6.18
C ALA A 159 5.31 12.67 6.97
N GLY A 160 4.12 12.89 6.41
CA GLY A 160 2.86 12.44 7.01
C GLY A 160 2.80 10.93 7.23
N LEU A 161 3.34 10.13 6.29
CA LEU A 161 3.44 8.67 6.45
C LEU A 161 4.33 8.27 7.64
N ILE A 162 5.39 9.02 7.93
CA ILE A 162 6.25 8.76 9.10
C ILE A 162 5.44 8.95 10.39
N GLY A 163 4.72 10.08 10.51
CA GLY A 163 3.86 10.34 11.67
C GLY A 163 2.75 9.30 11.83
N LEU A 164 2.08 8.94 10.73
CA LEU A 164 1.05 7.90 10.72
C LEU A 164 1.62 6.55 11.20
N THR A 165 2.76 6.14 10.67
CA THR A 165 3.45 4.89 11.06
C THR A 165 3.74 4.86 12.56
N GLN A 166 4.35 5.92 13.09
CA GLN A 166 4.72 6.01 14.50
C GLN A 166 3.50 5.95 15.44
N THR A 167 2.40 6.57 15.03
CA THR A 167 1.16 6.58 15.79
C THR A 167 0.52 5.19 15.80
N LEU A 168 0.33 4.59 14.63
CA LEU A 168 -0.29 3.27 14.51
C LEU A 168 0.54 2.16 15.18
N ALA A 169 1.88 2.26 15.14
CA ALA A 169 2.76 1.33 15.85
C ALA A 169 2.50 1.34 17.36
N LYS A 170 2.28 2.53 17.94
CA LYS A 170 1.95 2.67 19.38
C LYS A 170 0.54 2.17 19.71
N GLU A 171 -0.45 2.47 18.85
CA GLU A 171 -1.84 2.07 19.08
C GLU A 171 -2.04 0.56 18.97
N PHE A 172 -1.38 -0.09 18.01
CA PHE A 172 -1.66 -1.49 17.66
C PHE A 172 -0.56 -2.47 18.07
N GLY A 173 0.56 -2.00 18.62
CA GLY A 173 1.63 -2.87 19.09
C GLY A 173 1.17 -3.89 20.15
N GLY A 174 0.28 -3.50 21.07
CA GLY A 174 -0.33 -4.41 22.04
C GLY A 174 -1.26 -5.48 21.46
N ARG A 175 -1.57 -5.38 20.17
CA ARG A 175 -2.34 -6.36 19.38
C ARG A 175 -1.47 -7.23 18.48
N ASN A 176 -0.15 -7.20 18.66
CA ASN A 176 0.81 -7.92 17.81
C ASN A 176 0.74 -7.49 16.34
N ILE A 177 0.44 -6.22 16.08
CA ILE A 177 0.48 -5.60 14.76
C ILE A 177 1.68 -4.66 14.71
N ARG A 178 2.57 -4.88 13.76
CA ARG A 178 3.73 -4.00 13.50
C ARG A 178 3.39 -3.03 12.37
N VAL A 179 3.79 -1.78 12.54
CA VAL A 179 3.68 -0.76 11.53
C VAL A 179 5.03 -0.08 11.30
#